data_871b581eb38e71b657c12e6f06e758d2
#
_entry.id   871b581eb38e71b657c12e6f06e758d2
#
_cell.length_a   1.000
_cell.length_b   1.000
_cell.length_c   1.000
_cell.angle_alpha   90.00
_cell.angle_beta   90.00
_cell.angle_gamma   90.00
#
_symmetry.space_group_name_H-M   'P 1'
#
loop_
_entity.id
_entity.type
_entity.pdbx_description
1 polymer ?
#
loop_
_entity_poly.entity_id
_entity_poly.type
_entity_poly.pdbx_seq_one_letter_code
_entity_poly.pdbx_strand_id
1 'polypeptide(L)'
;PFFKKNMSWLMPDKRPTDNMELAVDLPQEEEFALSNMMPYTYYNFWFLPEYQQEYADKYLLFDDITDAELKVFEEVFTKLIKISLWNTQGTQFLSKNPPHTGRVKELVKMFPNAKFIYLMRNPYTVFESTRSFFTNTIQPLKLQDVSNEQLEENILSIYAKLYHKYESDKKFIPEGNLMEVKFEDFEADAMGMTENIYQSLSIPGFAEARSDIE
;
A
#
# COMPACT_ATOMS: atom_id res chain seq x y z
N PRO A 1 -16.01 14.55 11.73
CA PRO A 1 -16.74 14.84 13.01
C PRO A 1 -18.14 14.24 13.05
N PHE A 2 -18.96 14.40 11.97
CA PHE A 2 -20.35 13.91 11.93
C PHE A 2 -20.44 12.40 12.04
N PHE A 3 -19.70 11.65 11.22
CA PHE A 3 -19.72 10.19 11.17
C PHE A 3 -19.24 9.61 12.52
N LYS A 4 -18.09 10.06 13.04
CA LYS A 4 -17.55 9.62 14.34
C LYS A 4 -18.56 9.82 15.48
N LYS A 5 -19.30 10.93 15.47
CA LYS A 5 -20.28 11.26 16.51
C LYS A 5 -21.58 10.46 16.42
N ASN A 6 -22.04 10.18 15.18
CA ASN A 6 -23.42 9.69 14.95
C ASN A 6 -23.49 8.27 14.39
N MET A 7 -22.42 7.73 13.84
CA MET A 7 -22.45 6.45 13.10
C MET A 7 -21.31 5.49 13.48
N SER A 8 -20.46 5.82 14.47
CA SER A 8 -19.37 4.93 14.92
C SER A 8 -19.87 3.58 15.41
N TRP A 9 -21.09 3.51 15.92
CA TRP A 9 -21.73 2.27 16.37
C TRP A 9 -21.99 1.24 15.24
N LEU A 10 -21.90 1.66 13.96
CA LEU A 10 -22.00 0.76 12.81
C LEU A 10 -20.68 0.06 12.47
N MET A 11 -19.57 0.50 13.07
CA MET A 11 -18.25 -0.08 12.82
C MET A 11 -17.88 -1.02 13.98
N PRO A 12 -17.30 -2.19 13.68
CA PRO A 12 -16.69 -3.00 14.72
C PRO A 12 -15.48 -2.27 15.33
N ASP A 13 -15.22 -2.50 16.61
CA ASP A 13 -14.07 -1.90 17.32
C ASP A 13 -12.72 -2.39 16.78
N LYS A 14 -12.71 -3.55 16.16
CA LYS A 14 -11.49 -4.19 15.61
C LYS A 14 -11.70 -4.67 14.20
N ARG A 15 -10.64 -4.59 13.40
CA ARG A 15 -10.63 -5.17 12.06
C ARG A 15 -10.73 -6.70 12.12
N PRO A 16 -11.62 -7.32 11.35
CA PRO A 16 -11.76 -8.78 11.32
C PRO A 16 -10.49 -9.51 10.85
N THR A 17 -9.59 -8.84 10.14
CA THR A 17 -8.40 -9.42 9.52
C THR A 17 -7.24 -9.64 10.47
N ASP A 18 -7.02 -8.73 11.43
CA ASP A 18 -5.80 -8.69 12.24
C ASP A 18 -6.02 -8.21 13.67
N ASN A 19 -7.29 -8.04 14.07
CA ASN A 19 -7.69 -7.54 15.39
C ASN A 19 -7.15 -6.13 15.74
N MET A 20 -6.60 -5.39 14.80
CA MET A 20 -6.20 -4.01 15.01
C MET A 20 -7.43 -3.12 15.22
N GLU A 21 -7.25 -2.06 16.00
CA GLU A 21 -8.29 -1.06 16.21
C GLU A 21 -8.80 -0.50 14.88
N LEU A 22 -10.11 -0.34 14.77
CA LEU A 22 -10.77 0.25 13.61
C LEU A 22 -11.54 1.50 14.01
N ALA A 23 -11.05 2.65 13.56
CA ALA A 23 -11.74 3.93 13.75
C ALA A 23 -11.70 4.76 12.47
N VAL A 24 -12.68 5.63 12.30
CA VAL A 24 -12.83 6.46 11.07
C VAL A 24 -11.74 7.50 10.87
N ASP A 25 -11.00 7.81 11.90
CA ASP A 25 -9.89 8.77 11.92
C ASP A 25 -8.51 8.12 11.92
N LEU A 26 -8.43 6.78 11.92
CA LEU A 26 -7.16 6.07 11.75
C LEU A 26 -6.68 6.13 10.30
N PRO A 27 -5.37 6.24 10.07
CA PRO A 27 -4.79 6.17 8.73
C PRO A 27 -5.18 4.88 8.01
N GLN A 28 -5.47 5.00 6.72
CA GLN A 28 -5.78 3.87 5.82
C GLN A 28 -4.86 3.93 4.61
N GLU A 29 -4.75 2.81 3.91
CA GLU A 29 -4.02 2.75 2.64
C GLU A 29 -4.68 3.66 1.60
N GLU A 30 -3.87 4.40 0.83
CA GLU A 30 -4.35 5.36 -0.16
C GLU A 30 -5.19 4.70 -1.25
N GLU A 31 -4.93 3.42 -1.56
CA GLU A 31 -5.67 2.68 -2.59
C GLU A 31 -7.17 2.64 -2.32
N PHE A 32 -7.61 2.61 -1.06
CA PHE A 32 -9.04 2.70 -0.71
C PHE A 32 -9.64 4.05 -1.09
N ALA A 33 -8.92 5.14 -0.83
CA ALA A 33 -9.38 6.47 -1.22
C ALA A 33 -9.36 6.64 -2.75
N LEU A 34 -8.32 6.16 -3.40
CA LEU A 34 -8.18 6.19 -4.85
C LEU A 34 -9.31 5.40 -5.54
N SER A 35 -9.68 4.22 -5.02
CA SER A 35 -10.78 3.40 -5.54
C SER A 35 -12.15 4.10 -5.49
N ASN A 36 -12.32 5.04 -4.55
CA ASN A 36 -13.51 5.87 -4.47
C ASN A 36 -13.46 7.13 -5.35
N MET A 37 -12.27 7.51 -5.83
CA MET A 37 -12.07 8.75 -6.60
C MET A 37 -11.93 8.51 -8.11
N MET A 38 -11.53 7.28 -8.50
CA MET A 38 -11.33 6.90 -9.90
C MET A 38 -11.51 5.39 -10.10
N PRO A 39 -11.89 4.92 -11.31
CA PRO A 39 -12.02 3.48 -11.58
C PRO A 39 -10.68 2.76 -11.81
N TYR A 40 -9.59 3.50 -11.99
CA TYR A 40 -8.28 3.00 -12.44
C TYR A 40 -7.39 2.61 -11.25
N THR A 41 -7.87 1.69 -10.39
CA THR A 41 -7.16 1.25 -9.17
C THR A 41 -7.15 -0.26 -9.05
N TYR A 42 -6.08 -0.77 -8.45
CA TYR A 42 -5.88 -2.21 -8.33
C TYR A 42 -6.93 -2.87 -7.44
N TYR A 43 -7.33 -2.28 -6.31
CA TYR A 43 -8.26 -2.91 -5.36
C TYR A 43 -9.68 -3.12 -5.90
N ASN A 44 -10.04 -2.52 -7.03
CA ASN A 44 -11.33 -2.79 -7.67
C ASN A 44 -11.49 -4.25 -8.12
N PHE A 45 -10.38 -5.01 -8.31
CA PHE A 45 -10.45 -6.45 -8.58
C PHE A 45 -11.09 -7.27 -7.45
N TRP A 46 -11.14 -6.75 -6.21
CA TRP A 46 -11.79 -7.44 -5.09
C TRP A 46 -13.26 -7.75 -5.37
N PHE A 47 -13.92 -6.90 -6.13
CA PHE A 47 -15.30 -7.13 -6.58
C PHE A 47 -15.36 -8.06 -7.79
N LEU A 48 -14.33 -8.09 -8.61
CA LEU A 48 -14.25 -8.77 -9.91
C LEU A 48 -13.00 -9.68 -9.98
N PRO A 49 -12.90 -10.72 -9.14
CA PRO A 49 -11.66 -11.51 -9.00
C PRO A 49 -11.28 -12.31 -10.24
N GLU A 50 -12.20 -12.58 -11.18
CA GLU A 50 -11.87 -13.19 -12.48
C GLU A 50 -10.91 -12.33 -13.31
N TYR A 51 -10.95 -11.00 -13.13
CA TYR A 51 -10.11 -10.03 -13.84
C TYR A 51 -8.85 -9.64 -13.06
N GLN A 52 -8.50 -10.36 -12.00
CA GLN A 52 -7.39 -9.99 -11.11
C GLN A 52 -6.06 -9.79 -11.84
N GLN A 53 -5.73 -10.64 -12.85
CA GLN A 53 -4.52 -10.51 -13.64
C GLN A 53 -4.53 -9.23 -14.50
N GLU A 54 -5.65 -8.93 -15.15
CA GLU A 54 -5.81 -7.70 -15.94
C GLU A 54 -5.65 -6.45 -15.08
N TYR A 55 -6.30 -6.43 -13.91
CA TYR A 55 -6.14 -5.34 -12.94
C TYR A 55 -4.70 -5.22 -12.44
N ALA A 56 -4.00 -6.35 -12.26
CA ALA A 56 -2.61 -6.34 -11.85
C ALA A 56 -1.70 -5.75 -12.93
N ASP A 57 -1.78 -6.23 -14.16
CA ASP A 57 -0.94 -5.76 -15.26
C ASP A 57 -1.19 -4.26 -15.53
N LYS A 58 -2.45 -3.83 -15.47
CA LYS A 58 -2.85 -2.46 -15.81
C LYS A 58 -2.70 -1.46 -14.65
N TYR A 59 -3.14 -1.80 -13.44
CA TYR A 59 -3.27 -0.84 -12.34
C TYR A 59 -2.35 -1.11 -11.14
N LEU A 60 -1.71 -2.27 -11.06
CA LEU A 60 -0.67 -2.55 -10.09
C LEU A 60 0.73 -2.29 -10.66
N LEU A 61 1.00 -2.82 -11.85
CA LEU A 61 2.31 -2.76 -12.49
C LEU A 61 2.46 -1.58 -13.47
N PHE A 62 1.37 -1.01 -13.92
CA PHE A 62 1.31 0.05 -14.95
C PHE A 62 1.94 -0.35 -16.29
N ASP A 63 1.99 -1.66 -16.60
CA ASP A 63 2.55 -2.14 -17.85
C ASP A 63 1.60 -1.89 -19.03
N ASP A 64 0.29 -2.04 -18.83
CA ASP A 64 -0.76 -1.86 -19.85
C ASP A 64 -1.65 -0.61 -19.59
N ILE A 65 -1.23 0.30 -18.71
CA ILE A 65 -1.97 1.54 -18.47
C ILE A 65 -1.79 2.50 -19.65
N THR A 66 -2.88 3.13 -20.08
CA THR A 66 -2.81 4.16 -21.11
C THR A 66 -2.30 5.50 -20.53
N ASP A 67 -1.71 6.36 -21.38
CA ASP A 67 -1.26 7.70 -20.96
C ASP A 67 -2.39 8.53 -20.33
N ALA A 68 -3.62 8.38 -20.83
CA ALA A 68 -4.79 9.08 -20.30
C ALA A 68 -5.14 8.60 -18.88
N GLU A 69 -5.13 7.29 -18.65
CA GLU A 69 -5.39 6.70 -17.32
C GLU A 69 -4.27 7.04 -16.34
N LEU A 70 -3.01 6.96 -16.78
CA LEU A 70 -1.86 7.34 -15.96
C LEU A 70 -1.95 8.82 -15.53
N LYS A 71 -2.32 9.71 -16.44
CA LYS A 71 -2.51 11.12 -16.12
C LYS A 71 -3.62 11.33 -15.07
N VAL A 72 -4.73 10.60 -15.18
CA VAL A 72 -5.80 10.65 -14.17
C VAL A 72 -5.27 10.17 -12.82
N PHE A 73 -4.49 9.07 -12.78
CA PHE A 73 -3.86 8.59 -11.55
C PHE A 73 -2.97 9.66 -10.92
N GLU A 74 -2.07 10.27 -11.70
CA GLU A 74 -1.15 11.32 -11.22
C GLU A 74 -1.91 12.52 -10.62
N GLU A 75 -2.96 12.99 -11.31
CA GLU A 75 -3.78 14.11 -10.86
C GLU A 75 -4.54 13.77 -9.56
N VAL A 76 -5.19 12.61 -9.51
CA VAL A 76 -6.01 12.18 -8.36
C VAL A 76 -5.11 11.88 -7.16
N PHE A 77 -3.99 11.18 -7.34
CA PHE A 77 -3.07 10.88 -6.26
C PHE A 77 -2.43 12.15 -5.69
N THR A 78 -1.99 13.06 -6.54
CA THR A 78 -1.48 14.37 -6.10
C THR A 78 -2.53 15.17 -5.32
N LYS A 79 -3.80 15.13 -5.77
CA LYS A 79 -4.91 15.77 -5.06
C LYS A 79 -5.15 15.14 -3.69
N LEU A 80 -5.10 13.82 -3.59
CA LEU A 80 -5.27 13.10 -2.33
C LEU A 80 -4.19 13.50 -1.31
N ILE A 81 -2.91 13.52 -1.73
CA ILE A 81 -1.80 13.96 -0.87
C ILE A 81 -2.02 15.40 -0.38
N LYS A 82 -2.39 16.33 -1.27
CA LYS A 82 -2.67 17.72 -0.91
C LYS A 82 -3.80 17.85 0.11
N ILE A 83 -4.88 17.07 -0.06
CA ILE A 83 -6.01 17.05 0.87
C ILE A 83 -5.55 16.52 2.24
N SER A 84 -4.78 15.44 2.27
CA SER A 84 -4.25 14.85 3.51
C SER A 84 -3.36 15.84 4.27
N LEU A 85 -2.39 16.46 3.58
CA LEU A 85 -1.52 17.46 4.18
C LEU A 85 -2.30 18.69 4.69
N TRP A 86 -3.27 19.14 3.90
CA TRP A 86 -4.14 20.24 4.32
C TRP A 86 -4.93 19.92 5.60
N ASN A 87 -5.54 18.73 5.66
CA ASN A 87 -6.36 18.32 6.80
C ASN A 87 -5.55 18.11 8.09
N THR A 88 -4.33 17.60 7.96
CA THR A 88 -3.44 17.33 9.11
C THR A 88 -2.55 18.50 9.46
N GLN A 89 -2.52 19.57 8.64
CA GLN A 89 -1.54 20.65 8.71
C GLN A 89 -0.10 20.13 8.65
N GLY A 90 0.09 18.95 8.02
CA GLY A 90 1.37 18.27 7.88
C GLY A 90 2.23 18.88 6.77
N THR A 91 3.54 18.72 6.91
CA THR A 91 4.53 19.16 5.92
C THR A 91 5.12 17.99 5.14
N GLN A 92 4.90 16.77 5.61
CA GLN A 92 5.40 15.53 5.01
C GLN A 92 4.26 14.50 4.93
N PHE A 93 4.22 13.76 3.83
CA PHE A 93 3.26 12.67 3.62
C PHE A 93 3.99 11.34 3.74
N LEU A 94 3.51 10.47 4.62
CA LEU A 94 3.94 9.08 4.72
C LEU A 94 2.90 8.20 4.04
N SER A 95 3.30 7.52 2.98
CA SER A 95 2.47 6.56 2.26
C SER A 95 2.77 5.13 2.70
N LYS A 96 1.74 4.37 3.05
CA LYS A 96 1.81 2.92 3.22
C LYS A 96 0.75 2.28 2.33
N ASN A 97 1.16 1.90 1.12
CA ASN A 97 0.25 1.37 0.09
C ASN A 97 0.93 0.22 -0.68
N PRO A 98 0.57 -1.05 -0.45
CA PRO A 98 1.22 -2.19 -1.11
C PRO A 98 1.32 -2.10 -2.63
N PRO A 99 0.30 -1.58 -3.38
CA PRO A 99 0.40 -1.36 -4.82
C PRO A 99 1.54 -0.46 -5.28
N HIS A 100 2.08 0.40 -4.42
CA HIS A 100 3.21 1.28 -4.78
C HIS A 100 4.50 0.52 -5.10
N THR A 101 4.63 -0.72 -4.64
CA THR A 101 5.74 -1.61 -5.01
C THR A 101 5.85 -1.81 -6.53
N GLY A 102 4.73 -1.86 -7.24
CA GLY A 102 4.71 -2.00 -8.71
C GLY A 102 4.79 -0.67 -9.47
N ARG A 103 4.76 0.47 -8.77
CA ARG A 103 4.65 1.82 -9.35
C ARG A 103 5.89 2.68 -9.08
N VAL A 104 7.00 2.09 -8.66
CA VAL A 104 8.21 2.79 -8.20
C VAL A 104 8.71 3.80 -9.23
N LYS A 105 8.79 3.41 -10.49
CA LYS A 105 9.27 4.27 -11.59
C LYS A 105 8.42 5.53 -11.75
N GLU A 106 7.10 5.40 -11.70
CA GLU A 106 6.16 6.51 -11.83
C GLU A 106 6.16 7.39 -10.58
N LEU A 107 6.26 6.79 -9.39
CA LEU A 107 6.38 7.55 -8.15
C LEU A 107 7.66 8.38 -8.10
N VAL A 108 8.79 7.86 -8.59
CA VAL A 108 10.04 8.64 -8.71
C VAL A 108 9.88 9.82 -9.67
N LYS A 109 9.16 9.65 -10.79
CA LYS A 109 8.87 10.77 -11.72
C LYS A 109 8.00 11.85 -11.06
N MET A 110 6.96 11.43 -10.32
CA MET A 110 6.06 12.36 -9.62
C MET A 110 6.74 13.05 -8.43
N PHE A 111 7.58 12.33 -7.71
CA PHE A 111 8.21 12.77 -6.46
C PHE A 111 9.70 12.42 -6.43
N PRO A 112 10.55 13.17 -7.16
CA PRO A 112 11.98 12.84 -7.31
C PRO A 112 12.78 12.81 -6.00
N ASN A 113 12.29 13.49 -4.97
CA ASN A 113 12.92 13.54 -3.64
C ASN A 113 12.30 12.54 -2.63
N ALA A 114 11.35 11.71 -3.06
CA ALA A 114 10.74 10.73 -2.17
C ALA A 114 11.76 9.73 -1.64
N LYS A 115 11.56 9.31 -0.39
CA LYS A 115 12.29 8.22 0.23
C LYS A 115 11.46 6.94 0.14
N PHE A 116 12.12 5.83 -0.16
CA PHE A 116 11.49 4.54 -0.33
C PHE A 116 12.01 3.57 0.73
N ILE A 117 11.07 2.94 1.42
CA ILE A 117 11.34 1.85 2.36
C ILE A 117 10.65 0.63 1.79
N TYR A 118 11.44 -0.35 1.34
CA TYR A 118 10.92 -1.62 0.86
C TYR A 118 10.99 -2.67 1.94
N LEU A 119 9.84 -3.10 2.45
CA LEU A 119 9.74 -4.08 3.53
C LEU A 119 9.59 -5.48 2.94
N MET A 120 10.62 -6.30 3.06
CA MET A 120 10.65 -7.70 2.63
C MET A 120 10.18 -8.61 3.77
N ARG A 121 9.44 -9.63 3.45
CA ARG A 121 9.00 -10.66 4.40
C ARG A 121 9.15 -12.05 3.79
N ASN A 122 9.24 -13.08 4.64
CA ASN A 122 9.27 -14.47 4.21
C ASN A 122 8.11 -14.76 3.21
N PRO A 123 8.39 -15.19 1.97
CA PRO A 123 7.38 -15.36 0.92
C PRO A 123 6.32 -16.41 1.26
N TYR A 124 6.66 -17.44 2.02
CA TYR A 124 5.69 -18.45 2.47
C TYR A 124 4.66 -17.85 3.43
N THR A 125 5.14 -17.02 4.36
CA THR A 125 4.27 -16.29 5.29
C THR A 125 3.37 -15.31 4.54
N VAL A 126 3.91 -14.60 3.54
CA VAL A 126 3.14 -13.68 2.69
C VAL A 126 2.07 -14.43 1.92
N PHE A 127 2.40 -15.57 1.32
CA PHE A 127 1.44 -16.41 0.57
C PHE A 127 0.29 -16.85 1.47
N GLU A 128 0.56 -17.46 2.62
CA GLU A 128 -0.48 -17.96 3.54
C GLU A 128 -1.36 -16.83 4.09
N SER A 129 -0.76 -15.69 4.43
CA SER A 129 -1.50 -14.51 4.89
C SER A 129 -2.39 -13.95 3.80
N THR A 130 -1.90 -13.87 2.57
CA THR A 130 -2.68 -13.38 1.42
C THR A 130 -3.82 -14.33 1.08
N ARG A 131 -3.57 -15.63 1.06
CA ARG A 131 -4.60 -16.65 0.86
C ARG A 131 -5.71 -16.55 1.92
N SER A 132 -5.32 -16.45 3.19
CA SER A 132 -6.27 -16.28 4.30
C SER A 132 -7.08 -14.99 4.17
N PHE A 133 -6.46 -13.89 3.77
CA PHE A 133 -7.13 -12.61 3.55
C PHE A 133 -8.20 -12.73 2.46
N PHE A 134 -7.89 -13.33 1.31
CA PHE A 134 -8.87 -13.48 0.23
C PHE A 134 -10.00 -14.44 0.58
N THR A 135 -9.72 -15.53 1.29
CA THR A 135 -10.75 -16.50 1.66
C THR A 135 -11.66 -16.03 2.79
N ASN A 136 -11.15 -15.24 3.72
CA ASN A 136 -11.91 -14.85 4.92
C ASN A 136 -12.45 -13.43 4.87
N THR A 137 -11.73 -12.49 4.24
CA THR A 137 -12.08 -11.06 4.27
C THR A 137 -12.73 -10.59 2.99
N ILE A 138 -12.19 -11.01 1.83
CA ILE A 138 -12.69 -10.54 0.53
C ILE A 138 -13.91 -11.34 0.07
N GLN A 139 -14.09 -12.58 0.56
CA GLN A 139 -15.21 -13.44 0.20
C GLN A 139 -16.58 -12.75 0.17
N PRO A 140 -16.99 -11.97 1.18
CA PRO A 140 -18.30 -11.32 1.18
C PRO A 140 -18.41 -10.12 0.21
N LEU A 141 -17.31 -9.63 -0.35
CA LEU A 141 -17.28 -8.47 -1.25
C LEU A 141 -17.32 -8.86 -2.72
N LYS A 142 -16.90 -10.07 -3.07
CA LYS A 142 -16.77 -10.50 -4.46
C LYS A 142 -18.13 -10.69 -5.13
N LEU A 143 -18.21 -10.29 -6.38
CA LEU A 143 -19.38 -10.44 -7.26
C LEU A 143 -19.23 -11.64 -8.22
N GLN A 144 -18.09 -12.30 -8.19
CA GLN A 144 -17.73 -13.44 -9.05
C GLN A 144 -17.07 -14.52 -8.20
N ASP A 145 -17.18 -15.78 -8.64
CA ASP A 145 -16.52 -16.91 -7.98
C ASP A 145 -15.28 -17.35 -8.74
N VAL A 146 -14.18 -17.49 -8.02
CA VAL A 146 -12.95 -18.13 -8.49
C VAL A 146 -12.64 -19.35 -7.65
N SER A 147 -12.08 -20.40 -8.27
CA SER A 147 -11.68 -21.59 -7.52
C SER A 147 -10.49 -21.29 -6.60
N ASN A 148 -10.27 -22.16 -5.61
CA ASN A 148 -9.10 -22.02 -4.72
C ASN A 148 -7.79 -22.15 -5.51
N GLU A 149 -7.74 -23.07 -6.49
CA GLU A 149 -6.59 -23.27 -7.37
C GLU A 149 -6.29 -21.98 -8.15
N GLN A 150 -7.31 -21.37 -8.75
CA GLN A 150 -7.14 -20.11 -9.49
C GLN A 150 -6.70 -18.97 -8.57
N LEU A 151 -7.22 -18.91 -7.35
CA LEU A 151 -6.80 -17.91 -6.36
C LEU A 151 -5.32 -18.09 -6.00
N GLU A 152 -4.87 -19.30 -5.73
CA GLU A 152 -3.48 -19.60 -5.38
C GLU A 152 -2.52 -19.29 -6.55
N GLU A 153 -2.89 -19.67 -7.78
CA GLU A 153 -2.14 -19.32 -8.99
C GLU A 153 -2.03 -17.81 -9.18
N ASN A 154 -3.11 -17.07 -8.97
CA ASN A 154 -3.13 -15.62 -9.06
C ASN A 154 -2.21 -14.98 -8.00
N ILE A 155 -2.26 -15.44 -6.75
CA ILE A 155 -1.39 -14.94 -5.68
C ILE A 155 0.09 -15.13 -6.05
N LEU A 156 0.47 -16.34 -6.48
CA LEU A 156 1.85 -16.65 -6.85
C LEU A 156 2.32 -15.85 -8.06
N SER A 157 1.51 -15.79 -9.11
CA SER A 157 1.81 -15.06 -10.33
C SER A 157 2.00 -13.57 -10.08
N ILE A 158 1.06 -12.95 -9.36
CA ILE A 158 1.11 -11.51 -9.06
C ILE A 158 2.28 -11.19 -8.14
N TYR A 159 2.55 -12.02 -7.13
CA TYR A 159 3.71 -11.86 -6.27
C TYR A 159 5.03 -11.86 -7.08
N ALA A 160 5.18 -12.84 -7.98
CA ALA A 160 6.36 -12.93 -8.83
C ALA A 160 6.49 -11.71 -9.77
N LYS A 161 5.40 -11.31 -10.45
CA LYS A 161 5.38 -10.12 -11.31
C LYS A 161 5.77 -8.86 -10.52
N LEU A 162 5.18 -8.66 -9.34
CA LEU A 162 5.42 -7.50 -8.48
C LEU A 162 6.88 -7.43 -8.02
N TYR A 163 7.45 -8.58 -7.60
CA TYR A 163 8.85 -8.68 -7.22
C TYR A 163 9.78 -8.33 -8.39
N HIS A 164 9.56 -8.92 -9.57
CA HIS A 164 10.36 -8.63 -10.75
C HIS A 164 10.24 -7.17 -11.20
N LYS A 165 9.04 -6.60 -11.11
CA LYS A 165 8.81 -5.19 -11.41
C LYS A 165 9.60 -4.29 -10.48
N TYR A 166 9.52 -4.53 -9.17
CA TYR A 166 10.32 -3.80 -8.17
C TYR A 166 11.82 -3.92 -8.46
N GLU A 167 12.34 -5.11 -8.66
CA GLU A 167 13.76 -5.34 -8.96
C GLU A 167 14.23 -4.59 -10.22
N SER A 168 13.36 -4.50 -11.24
CA SER A 168 13.67 -3.76 -12.47
C SER A 168 13.62 -2.25 -12.28
N ASP A 169 12.73 -1.75 -11.42
CA ASP A 169 12.41 -0.34 -11.29
C ASP A 169 13.17 0.36 -10.15
N LYS A 170 13.66 -0.36 -9.14
CA LYS A 170 14.43 0.22 -8.03
C LYS A 170 15.66 1.00 -8.47
N LYS A 171 16.23 0.70 -9.65
CA LYS A 171 17.34 1.45 -10.26
C LYS A 171 17.02 2.91 -10.60
N PHE A 172 15.72 3.27 -10.70
CA PHE A 172 15.29 4.64 -10.94
C PHE A 172 15.26 5.48 -9.67
N ILE A 173 15.31 4.85 -8.49
CA ILE A 173 15.37 5.55 -7.20
C ILE A 173 16.76 6.19 -7.07
N PRO A 174 16.85 7.50 -6.78
CA PRO A 174 18.13 8.14 -6.56
C PRO A 174 18.93 7.50 -5.43
N GLU A 175 20.23 7.48 -5.56
CA GLU A 175 21.14 6.98 -4.51
C GLU A 175 20.87 7.67 -3.17
N GLY A 176 20.82 6.89 -2.08
CA GLY A 176 20.48 7.36 -0.74
C GLY A 176 18.97 7.60 -0.48
N ASN A 177 18.11 7.25 -1.44
CA ASN A 177 16.66 7.35 -1.27
C ASN A 177 15.93 6.01 -1.12
N LEU A 178 16.64 4.89 -1.11
CA LEU A 178 16.08 3.55 -0.90
C LEU A 178 16.71 2.87 0.31
N MET A 179 15.85 2.27 1.15
CA MET A 179 16.27 1.31 2.17
C MET A 179 15.43 0.04 2.04
N GLU A 180 16.09 -1.11 1.92
CA GLU A 180 15.45 -2.42 1.93
C GLU A 180 15.57 -3.01 3.33
N VAL A 181 14.44 -3.40 3.93
CA VAL A 181 14.34 -3.85 5.32
C VAL A 181 13.67 -5.21 5.37
N LYS A 182 14.22 -6.15 6.13
CA LYS A 182 13.53 -7.41 6.43
C LYS A 182 12.54 -7.17 7.56
N PHE A 183 11.32 -7.64 7.37
CA PHE A 183 10.26 -7.52 8.38
C PHE A 183 10.65 -8.20 9.69
N GLU A 184 11.31 -9.34 9.60
CA GLU A 184 11.75 -10.12 10.75
C GLU A 184 12.79 -9.36 11.60
N ASP A 185 13.70 -8.61 10.96
CA ASP A 185 14.66 -7.74 11.65
C ASP A 185 13.96 -6.53 12.30
N PHE A 186 12.97 -5.96 11.57
CA PHE A 186 12.16 -4.88 12.10
C PHE A 186 11.31 -5.31 13.31
N GLU A 187 10.71 -6.50 13.26
CA GLU A 187 9.92 -7.07 14.36
C GLU A 187 10.76 -7.35 15.60
N ALA A 188 12.03 -7.77 15.42
CA ALA A 188 12.95 -8.05 16.51
C ALA A 188 13.42 -6.78 17.25
N ASP A 189 13.59 -5.67 16.55
CA ASP A 189 14.00 -4.37 17.12
C ASP A 189 13.37 -3.21 16.31
N ALA A 190 12.08 -2.97 16.55
CA ALA A 190 11.34 -1.95 15.82
C ALA A 190 11.91 -0.54 16.04
N MET A 191 12.33 -0.20 17.25
CA MET A 191 12.86 1.13 17.57
C MET A 191 14.22 1.37 16.92
N GLY A 192 15.17 0.44 17.09
CA GLY A 192 16.50 0.54 16.49
C GLY A 192 16.43 0.53 14.96
N MET A 193 15.53 -0.28 14.37
CA MET A 193 15.34 -0.28 12.93
C MET A 193 14.71 1.03 12.43
N THR A 194 13.76 1.62 13.17
CA THR A 194 13.19 2.93 12.82
C THR A 194 14.27 4.01 12.87
N GLU A 195 15.10 4.04 13.90
CA GLU A 195 16.25 4.97 13.97
C GLU A 195 17.18 4.80 12.78
N ASN A 196 17.52 3.57 12.43
CA ASN A 196 18.36 3.28 11.27
C ASN A 196 17.72 3.77 9.94
N ILE A 197 16.42 3.62 9.78
CA ILE A 197 15.66 4.15 8.62
C ILE A 197 15.83 5.68 8.53
N TYR A 198 15.61 6.40 9.63
CA TYR A 198 15.75 7.86 9.66
C TYR A 198 17.17 8.30 9.31
N GLN A 199 18.18 7.63 9.86
CA GLN A 199 19.58 7.93 9.59
C GLN A 199 19.98 7.62 8.14
N SER A 200 19.68 6.40 7.66
CA SER A 200 20.06 5.92 6.32
C SER A 200 19.43 6.74 5.21
N LEU A 201 18.19 7.15 5.38
CA LEU A 201 17.45 7.96 4.40
C LEU A 201 17.57 9.47 4.65
N SER A 202 18.35 9.89 5.66
CA SER A 202 18.51 11.30 6.04
C SER A 202 17.16 11.98 6.31
N ILE A 203 16.25 11.29 7.00
CA ILE A 203 14.95 11.84 7.42
C ILE A 203 15.17 12.60 8.74
N PRO A 204 14.79 13.89 8.83
CA PRO A 204 14.95 14.65 10.06
C PRO A 204 13.86 14.30 11.11
N GLY A 205 14.10 14.63 12.38
CA GLY A 205 13.07 14.64 13.42
C GLY A 205 12.90 13.30 14.16
N PHE A 206 13.87 12.38 14.10
CA PHE A 206 13.75 11.10 14.85
C PHE A 206 13.68 11.32 16.37
N ALA A 207 14.47 12.26 16.91
CA ALA A 207 14.50 12.52 18.35
C ALA A 207 13.15 12.99 18.88
N GLU A 208 12.44 13.80 18.10
CA GLU A 208 11.10 14.29 18.41
C GLU A 208 10.04 13.19 18.23
N ALA A 209 10.14 12.38 17.17
CA ALA A 209 9.21 11.31 16.88
C ALA A 209 9.34 10.11 17.83
N ARG A 210 10.50 9.93 18.45
CA ARG A 210 10.80 8.75 19.28
C ARG A 210 9.78 8.54 20.40
N SER A 211 9.37 9.61 21.08
CA SER A 211 8.41 9.54 22.19
C SER A 211 7.00 9.13 21.75
N ASP A 212 6.67 9.33 20.48
CA ASP A 212 5.36 8.96 19.91
C ASP A 212 5.35 7.52 19.35
N ILE A 213 6.55 6.92 19.19
CA ILE A 213 6.74 5.56 18.68
C ILE A 213 6.82 4.55 19.85
N GLU A 214 7.39 4.94 21.00
CA GLU A 214 7.45 4.14 22.25
C GLU A 214 6.05 3.93 22.85
#